data_94a05c9710a5145a7c2e1c7ee6154487
#
_entry.id   94a05c9710a5145a7c2e1c7ee6154487
#
_cell.length_a   1.000
_cell.length_b   1.000
_cell.length_c   1.000
_cell.angle_alpha   90.00
_cell.angle_beta   90.00
_cell.angle_gamma   90.00
#
_symmetry.space_group_name_H-M   'P 1'
#
loop_
_entity.id
_entity.type
_entity.pdbx_description
1 polymer ?
#
loop_
_entity_poly.entity_id
_entity_poly.type
_entity_poly.pdbx_seq_one_letter_code
_entity_poly.pdbx_strand_id
1 'polypeptide(L)'
;MKIALKHINIDMGLQEYEMLQGILKVDNGFTNPAYDLTYTEYKNWLQEVENHSKGIGLPDGWIGYTTYILYIDDIPVGYGRVRHSSDVYLETVVGAGNLGYGISKEYRGKGYGNILFQELLKKCKELGYNEIKCFPFKTNIATIKIMMKNGGKIIGDFKGEKHIILIPIK
;
A
#
# COMPACT_ATOMS: atom_id res chain seq x y z
N MET A 1 -9.83 -19.53 7.46
CA MET A 1 -9.01 -18.50 6.79
C MET A 1 -8.21 -17.75 7.86
N LYS A 2 -6.90 -17.96 7.88
CA LYS A 2 -5.96 -17.26 8.77
C LYS A 2 -5.45 -16.02 8.03
N ILE A 3 -5.57 -14.85 8.66
CA ILE A 3 -5.13 -13.57 8.09
C ILE A 3 -3.94 -13.08 8.90
N ALA A 4 -2.86 -12.66 8.25
CA ALA A 4 -1.73 -12.02 8.88
C ALA A 4 -1.19 -10.89 8.00
N LEU A 5 -0.96 -9.72 8.60
CA LEU A 5 -0.25 -8.62 7.97
C LEU A 5 1.13 -8.52 8.63
N LYS A 6 2.18 -8.77 7.87
CA LYS A 6 3.56 -8.76 8.37
C LYS A 6 4.34 -7.59 7.79
N HIS A 7 5.07 -6.91 8.65
CA HIS A 7 6.06 -5.90 8.25
C HIS A 7 7.14 -6.53 7.37
N ILE A 8 7.50 -5.88 6.26
CA ILE A 8 8.63 -6.31 5.43
C ILE A 8 9.92 -6.29 6.25
N ASN A 9 10.69 -7.37 6.13
CA ASN A 9 11.99 -7.53 6.77
C ASN A 9 12.93 -8.37 5.91
N ILE A 10 14.20 -8.40 6.25
CA ILE A 10 15.28 -9.06 5.50
C ILE A 10 15.15 -10.58 5.42
N ASP A 11 14.36 -11.20 6.30
CA ASP A 11 14.18 -12.67 6.33
C ASP A 11 13.17 -13.18 5.31
N MET A 12 12.41 -12.29 4.67
CA MET A 12 11.46 -12.65 3.62
C MET A 12 12.17 -13.29 2.43
N GLY A 13 11.58 -14.37 1.91
CA GLY A 13 12.20 -15.27 0.96
C GLY A 13 11.56 -15.29 -0.42
N LEU A 14 11.63 -16.47 -1.04
CA LEU A 14 11.21 -16.69 -2.43
C LEU A 14 9.71 -16.50 -2.63
N GLN A 15 8.88 -16.92 -1.68
CA GLN A 15 7.42 -16.81 -1.82
C GLN A 15 6.96 -15.36 -1.93
N GLU A 16 7.52 -14.47 -1.10
CA GLU A 16 7.23 -13.04 -1.13
C GLU A 16 7.76 -12.41 -2.42
N TYR A 17 8.97 -12.81 -2.85
CA TYR A 17 9.54 -12.39 -4.13
C TYR A 17 8.61 -12.74 -5.30
N GLU A 18 8.18 -13.99 -5.41
CA GLU A 18 7.28 -14.46 -6.48
C GLU A 18 5.94 -13.74 -6.45
N MET A 19 5.35 -13.55 -5.27
CA MET A 19 4.12 -12.78 -5.11
C MET A 19 4.27 -11.36 -5.63
N LEU A 20 5.38 -10.69 -5.32
CA LEU A 20 5.65 -9.31 -5.77
C LEU A 20 5.82 -9.23 -7.29
N GLN A 21 6.34 -10.27 -7.95
CA GLN A 21 6.41 -10.31 -9.42
C GLN A 21 5.02 -10.39 -10.08
N GLY A 22 3.99 -10.79 -9.35
CA GLY A 22 2.60 -10.76 -9.80
C GLY A 22 1.91 -9.39 -9.71
N ILE A 23 2.61 -8.35 -9.25
CA ILE A 23 2.13 -6.96 -9.17
C ILE A 23 3.02 -6.10 -10.06
N LEU A 24 2.46 -5.46 -11.08
CA LEU A 24 3.22 -4.64 -12.04
C LEU A 24 3.97 -3.49 -11.35
N LYS A 25 5.03 -3.01 -11.98
CA LYS A 25 5.85 -1.88 -11.49
C LYS A 25 5.02 -0.64 -11.18
N VAL A 26 3.99 -0.38 -11.99
CA VAL A 26 2.95 0.61 -11.72
C VAL A 26 1.61 -0.05 -11.98
N ASP A 27 0.77 -0.14 -10.97
CA ASP A 27 -0.56 -0.73 -11.05
C ASP A 27 -1.59 0.26 -10.49
N ASN A 28 -2.37 0.87 -11.38
CA ASN A 28 -3.35 1.90 -11.03
C ASN A 28 -2.77 3.03 -10.15
N GLY A 29 -1.54 3.46 -10.44
CA GLY A 29 -0.84 4.51 -9.72
C GLY A 29 -0.12 4.05 -8.45
N PHE A 30 -0.30 2.81 -8.01
CA PHE A 30 0.50 2.20 -6.95
C PHE A 30 1.79 1.63 -7.53
N THR A 31 2.92 1.97 -6.91
CA THR A 31 4.24 1.56 -7.39
C THR A 31 4.75 0.34 -6.66
N ASN A 32 5.30 -0.60 -7.43
CA ASN A 32 5.98 -1.78 -6.92
C ASN A 32 7.46 -1.78 -7.35
N PRO A 33 8.37 -1.24 -6.55
CA PRO A 33 9.79 -1.21 -6.89
C PRO A 33 10.44 -2.60 -6.98
N ALA A 34 9.83 -3.62 -6.37
CA ALA A 34 10.33 -4.99 -6.41
C ALA A 34 10.03 -5.73 -7.72
N TYR A 35 9.15 -5.16 -8.57
CA TYR A 35 8.83 -5.77 -9.87
C TYR A 35 10.06 -5.81 -10.77
N ASP A 36 10.29 -6.96 -11.40
CA ASP A 36 11.39 -7.20 -12.35
C ASP A 36 12.82 -7.11 -11.76
N LEU A 37 12.94 -7.09 -10.43
CA LEU A 37 14.22 -7.27 -9.76
C LEU A 37 14.66 -8.75 -9.85
N THR A 38 15.97 -8.99 -9.95
CA THR A 38 16.53 -10.30 -9.64
C THR A 38 16.33 -10.63 -8.15
N TYR A 39 16.44 -11.90 -7.78
CA TYR A 39 16.31 -12.28 -6.37
C TYR A 39 17.36 -11.60 -5.47
N THR A 40 18.57 -11.41 -5.97
CA THR A 40 19.63 -10.69 -5.23
C THR A 40 19.28 -9.23 -5.02
N GLU A 41 18.80 -8.54 -6.07
CA GLU A 41 18.34 -7.14 -5.96
C GLU A 41 17.13 -7.01 -5.03
N TYR A 42 16.21 -7.99 -5.07
CA TYR A 42 15.09 -8.05 -4.13
C TYR A 42 15.56 -8.13 -2.68
N LYS A 43 16.57 -8.94 -2.37
CA LYS A 43 17.14 -9.02 -1.00
C LYS A 43 17.72 -7.68 -0.56
N ASN A 44 18.38 -6.95 -1.45
CA ASN A 44 18.89 -5.60 -1.16
C ASN A 44 17.71 -4.61 -0.95
N TRP A 45 16.67 -4.69 -1.77
CA TRP A 45 15.47 -3.88 -1.63
C TRP A 45 14.74 -4.12 -0.30
N LEU A 46 14.69 -5.36 0.22
CA LEU A 46 14.13 -5.64 1.54
C LEU A 46 14.84 -4.84 2.64
N GLN A 47 16.17 -4.79 2.59
CA GLN A 47 16.97 -4.04 3.55
C GLN A 47 16.69 -2.52 3.45
N GLU A 48 16.59 -2.01 2.23
CA GLU A 48 16.27 -0.60 1.98
C GLU A 48 14.89 -0.25 2.56
N VAL A 49 13.86 -1.03 2.26
CA VAL A 49 12.49 -0.79 2.73
C VAL A 49 12.38 -0.92 4.26
N GLU A 50 13.09 -1.87 4.86
CA GLU A 50 13.15 -2.00 6.31
C GLU A 50 13.81 -0.75 6.94
N ASN A 51 14.89 -0.24 6.34
CA ASN A 51 15.54 0.99 6.78
C ASN A 51 14.63 2.21 6.65
N HIS A 52 13.88 2.33 5.56
CA HIS A 52 12.92 3.43 5.34
C HIS A 52 11.83 3.47 6.43
N SER A 53 11.41 2.30 6.95
CA SER A 53 10.46 2.25 8.05
C SER A 53 10.99 2.82 9.37
N LYS A 54 12.32 2.88 9.50
CA LYS A 54 13.05 3.46 10.64
C LYS A 54 13.51 4.89 10.38
N GLY A 55 13.17 5.48 9.22
CA GLY A 55 13.63 6.80 8.80
C GLY A 55 15.09 6.84 8.33
N ILE A 56 15.69 5.69 8.04
CA ILE A 56 17.11 5.58 7.62
C ILE A 56 17.17 5.52 6.09
N GLY A 57 18.04 6.35 5.50
CA GLY A 57 18.32 6.33 4.06
C GLY A 57 17.16 6.81 3.18
N LEU A 58 16.19 7.53 3.74
CA LEU A 58 15.11 8.12 2.96
C LEU A 58 15.66 9.17 1.99
N PRO A 59 15.19 9.18 0.72
CA PRO A 59 15.48 10.28 -0.19
C PRO A 59 15.01 11.62 0.39
N ASP A 60 15.68 12.71 -0.02
CA ASP A 60 15.34 14.07 0.43
C ASP A 60 13.85 14.38 0.18
N GLY A 61 13.17 14.90 1.20
CA GLY A 61 11.76 15.24 1.16
C GLY A 61 10.80 14.05 1.29
N TRP A 62 11.30 12.84 1.46
CA TRP A 62 10.45 11.68 1.70
C TRP A 62 10.07 11.55 3.17
N ILE A 63 8.84 11.07 3.37
CA ILE A 63 8.32 10.72 4.70
C ILE A 63 8.58 9.24 4.95
N GLY A 64 8.91 8.88 6.18
CA GLY A 64 9.01 7.49 6.60
C GLY A 64 7.70 6.74 6.31
N TYR A 65 7.82 5.50 5.89
CA TYR A 65 6.71 4.62 5.59
C TYR A 65 7.04 3.19 5.97
N THR A 66 6.02 2.43 6.29
CA THR A 66 6.15 0.99 6.56
C THR A 66 5.44 0.20 5.47
N THR A 67 6.11 -0.81 4.95
CA THR A 67 5.57 -1.73 3.96
C THR A 67 5.23 -3.06 4.60
N TYR A 68 4.08 -3.61 4.24
CA TYR A 68 3.52 -4.83 4.78
C TYR A 68 3.18 -5.83 3.68
N ILE A 69 3.29 -7.12 3.99
CA ILE A 69 2.80 -8.23 3.16
C ILE A 69 1.57 -8.82 3.84
N LEU A 70 0.50 -8.99 3.06
CA LEU A 70 -0.69 -9.72 3.49
C LEU A 70 -0.52 -11.21 3.20
N TYR A 71 -0.75 -12.03 4.22
CA TYR A 71 -0.80 -13.49 4.12
C TYR A 71 -2.22 -13.99 4.37
N ILE A 72 -2.66 -14.91 3.54
CA ILE A 72 -3.90 -15.69 3.71
C ILE A 72 -3.50 -17.16 3.79
N ASP A 73 -3.80 -17.79 4.91
CA ASP A 73 -3.41 -19.19 5.19
C ASP A 73 -1.91 -19.43 4.94
N ASP A 74 -1.09 -18.51 5.45
CA ASP A 74 0.38 -18.46 5.34
C ASP A 74 0.93 -18.25 3.91
N ILE A 75 0.07 -17.95 2.92
CA ILE A 75 0.46 -17.62 1.54
C ILE A 75 0.48 -16.10 1.37
N PRO A 76 1.57 -15.49 0.90
CA PRO A 76 1.61 -14.06 0.59
C PRO A 76 0.75 -13.76 -0.65
N VAL A 77 -0.17 -12.80 -0.56
CA VAL A 77 -1.15 -12.52 -1.63
C VAL A 77 -1.12 -11.07 -2.14
N GLY A 78 -0.53 -10.18 -1.38
CA GLY A 78 -0.46 -8.77 -1.75
C GLY A 78 0.40 -7.97 -0.79
N TYR A 79 0.67 -6.71 -1.13
CA TYR A 79 1.42 -5.82 -0.27
C TYR A 79 0.84 -4.41 -0.25
N GLY A 80 1.17 -3.68 0.79
CA GLY A 80 0.77 -2.30 0.93
C GLY A 80 1.72 -1.52 1.81
N ARG A 81 1.63 -0.21 1.73
CA ARG A 81 2.44 0.69 2.56
C ARG A 81 1.58 1.75 3.21
N VAL A 82 1.98 2.16 4.40
CA VAL A 82 1.39 3.26 5.16
C VAL A 82 2.46 4.30 5.44
N ARG A 83 2.22 5.55 5.10
CA ARG A 83 3.09 6.68 5.45
C ARG A 83 2.89 7.05 6.91
N HIS A 84 3.99 7.42 7.58
CA HIS A 84 3.98 7.72 9.02
C HIS A 84 3.36 9.09 9.34
N SER A 85 3.25 9.98 8.36
CA SER A 85 2.58 11.28 8.47
C SER A 85 1.92 11.68 7.15
N SER A 86 1.01 12.65 7.21
CA SER A 86 0.47 13.30 6.02
C SER A 86 1.48 14.29 5.44
N ASP A 87 1.40 14.53 4.14
CA ASP A 87 2.28 15.44 3.42
C ASP A 87 1.49 16.27 2.40
N VAL A 88 1.53 17.60 2.57
CA VAL A 88 0.80 18.53 1.72
C VAL A 88 1.28 18.47 0.27
N TYR A 89 2.58 18.31 0.02
CA TYR A 89 3.13 18.18 -1.34
C TYR A 89 2.62 16.91 -2.02
N LEU A 90 2.64 15.77 -1.33
CA LEU A 90 2.11 14.52 -1.87
C LEU A 90 0.62 14.65 -2.21
N GLU A 91 -0.18 15.27 -1.33
CA GLU A 91 -1.60 15.44 -1.54
C GLU A 91 -1.93 16.42 -2.68
N THR A 92 -1.25 17.57 -2.74
CA THR A 92 -1.63 18.67 -3.62
C THR A 92 -0.90 18.68 -4.97
N VAL A 93 0.30 18.13 -5.03
CA VAL A 93 1.13 18.12 -6.25
C VAL A 93 1.15 16.75 -6.92
N VAL A 94 1.33 15.69 -6.12
CA VAL A 94 1.46 14.31 -6.63
C VAL A 94 0.10 13.61 -6.73
N GLY A 95 -0.85 13.97 -5.88
CA GLY A 95 -2.13 13.24 -5.74
C GLY A 95 -1.89 11.84 -5.18
N ALA A 96 -1.18 11.77 -4.06
CA ALA A 96 -0.90 10.56 -3.31
C ALA A 96 -1.30 10.75 -1.85
N GLY A 97 -1.92 9.74 -1.25
CA GLY A 97 -2.43 9.78 0.11
C GLY A 97 -1.58 9.02 1.12
N ASN A 98 -2.20 8.66 2.22
CA ASN A 98 -1.54 8.08 3.37
C ASN A 98 -1.19 6.60 3.19
N LEU A 99 -1.89 5.88 2.33
CA LEU A 99 -1.63 4.47 2.04
C LEU A 99 -1.79 4.13 0.56
N GLY A 100 -1.12 3.05 0.16
CA GLY A 100 -1.28 2.41 -1.14
C GLY A 100 -1.14 0.90 -0.99
N TYR A 101 -1.74 0.13 -1.92
CA TYR A 101 -1.71 -1.31 -1.86
C TYR A 101 -1.96 -1.94 -3.23
N GLY A 102 -1.53 -3.20 -3.37
CA GLY A 102 -1.79 -4.03 -4.54
C GLY A 102 -1.92 -5.51 -4.17
N ILE A 103 -2.73 -6.23 -4.94
CA ILE A 103 -2.89 -7.68 -4.84
C ILE A 103 -2.24 -8.33 -6.06
N SER A 104 -1.44 -9.36 -5.85
CA SER A 104 -0.83 -10.13 -6.91
C SER A 104 -1.92 -10.73 -7.83
N LYS A 105 -1.64 -10.73 -9.12
CA LYS A 105 -2.61 -11.02 -10.20
C LYS A 105 -3.41 -12.30 -9.97
N GLU A 106 -2.76 -13.38 -9.52
CA GLU A 106 -3.40 -14.67 -9.32
C GLU A 106 -4.34 -14.72 -8.10
N TYR A 107 -4.24 -13.74 -7.20
CA TYR A 107 -5.06 -13.66 -5.99
C TYR A 107 -6.17 -12.60 -6.08
N ARG A 108 -6.33 -11.94 -7.21
CA ARG A 108 -7.40 -10.94 -7.44
C ARG A 108 -8.77 -11.60 -7.53
N GLY A 109 -9.83 -10.82 -7.31
CA GLY A 109 -11.21 -11.29 -7.38
C GLY A 109 -11.69 -12.13 -6.19
N LYS A 110 -10.82 -12.40 -5.20
CA LYS A 110 -11.11 -13.23 -4.02
C LYS A 110 -11.44 -12.41 -2.76
N GLY A 111 -11.62 -11.10 -2.87
CA GLY A 111 -11.91 -10.22 -1.72
C GLY A 111 -10.68 -9.79 -0.92
N TYR A 112 -9.48 -10.25 -1.26
CA TYR A 112 -8.26 -9.98 -0.49
C TYR A 112 -7.85 -8.51 -0.49
N GLY A 113 -8.21 -7.75 -1.53
CA GLY A 113 -7.99 -6.31 -1.56
C GLY A 113 -8.71 -5.57 -0.43
N ASN A 114 -9.95 -5.96 -0.13
CA ASN A 114 -10.69 -5.39 1.01
C ASN A 114 -10.07 -5.80 2.35
N ILE A 115 -9.61 -7.04 2.48
CA ILE A 115 -8.93 -7.52 3.69
C ILE A 115 -7.64 -6.71 3.91
N LEU A 116 -6.80 -6.62 2.88
CA LEU A 116 -5.56 -5.84 2.96
C LEU A 116 -5.84 -4.38 3.34
N PHE A 117 -6.82 -3.77 2.71
CA PHE A 117 -7.18 -2.38 3.02
C PHE A 117 -7.59 -2.20 4.49
N GLN A 118 -8.42 -3.10 5.03
CA GLN A 118 -8.84 -3.07 6.42
C GLN A 118 -7.66 -3.26 7.40
N GLU A 119 -6.74 -4.18 7.08
CA GLU A 119 -5.55 -4.38 7.90
C GLU A 119 -4.62 -3.13 7.89
N LEU A 120 -4.50 -2.48 6.72
CA LEU A 120 -3.74 -1.21 6.62
C LEU A 120 -4.42 -0.07 7.39
N LEU A 121 -5.77 0.00 7.42
CA LEU A 121 -6.49 0.98 8.25
C LEU A 121 -6.19 0.78 9.74
N LYS A 122 -6.05 -0.45 10.22
CA LYS A 122 -5.62 -0.73 11.60
C LYS A 122 -4.22 -0.16 11.86
N LYS A 123 -3.30 -0.27 10.90
CA LYS A 123 -1.95 0.32 11.00
C LYS A 123 -2.00 1.86 11.00
N CYS A 124 -2.88 2.45 10.23
CA CYS A 124 -3.14 3.90 10.31
C CYS A 124 -3.63 4.31 11.71
N LYS A 125 -4.52 3.52 12.31
CA LYS A 125 -4.98 3.75 13.70
C LYS A 125 -3.85 3.68 14.71
N GLU A 126 -2.98 2.67 14.60
CA GLU A 126 -1.79 2.51 15.46
C GLU A 126 -0.85 3.72 15.37
N LEU A 127 -0.78 4.37 14.20
CA LEU A 127 0.00 5.60 13.96
C LEU A 127 -0.70 6.88 14.46
N GLY A 128 -1.93 6.77 14.98
CA GLY A 128 -2.69 7.91 15.51
C GLY A 128 -3.50 8.68 14.48
N TYR A 129 -3.70 8.16 13.28
CA TYR A 129 -4.60 8.79 12.31
C TYR A 129 -6.05 8.69 12.77
N ASN A 130 -6.79 9.80 12.70
CA ASN A 130 -8.25 9.85 12.87
C ASN A 130 -8.98 9.69 11.54
N GLU A 131 -8.33 10.09 10.47
CA GLU A 131 -8.80 9.98 9.10
C GLU A 131 -7.62 9.93 8.14
N ILE A 132 -7.83 9.37 6.95
CA ILE A 132 -6.83 9.35 5.88
C ILE A 132 -7.44 9.84 4.57
N LYS A 133 -6.59 10.33 3.67
CA LYS A 133 -6.94 10.62 2.29
C LYS A 133 -6.34 9.59 1.35
N CYS A 134 -7.13 9.16 0.38
CA CYS A 134 -6.70 8.31 -0.72
C CYS A 134 -7.06 8.97 -2.05
N PHE A 135 -6.24 8.71 -3.06
CA PHE A 135 -6.34 9.33 -4.39
C PHE A 135 -6.44 8.26 -5.49
N PRO A 136 -7.52 7.46 -5.52
CA PRO A 136 -7.68 6.45 -6.57
C PRO A 136 -7.99 7.10 -7.90
N PHE A 137 -7.45 6.54 -9.00
CA PHE A 137 -7.92 6.88 -10.34
C PHE A 137 -9.42 6.59 -10.46
N LYS A 138 -10.17 7.46 -11.12
CA LYS A 138 -11.62 7.30 -11.34
C LYS A 138 -11.97 6.00 -12.07
N THR A 139 -11.04 5.48 -12.86
CA THR A 139 -11.17 4.20 -13.58
C THR A 139 -10.93 2.98 -12.70
N ASN A 140 -10.34 3.15 -11.51
CA ASN A 140 -10.07 2.05 -10.58
C ASN A 140 -11.30 1.75 -9.70
N ILE A 141 -12.35 1.25 -10.33
CA ILE A 141 -13.66 0.99 -9.69
C ILE A 141 -13.55 0.02 -8.52
N ALA A 142 -12.67 -1.00 -8.61
CA ALA A 142 -12.49 -1.98 -7.54
C ALA A 142 -11.99 -1.32 -6.25
N THR A 143 -10.96 -0.49 -6.33
CA THR A 143 -10.41 0.24 -5.18
C THR A 143 -11.41 1.26 -4.62
N ILE A 144 -12.12 2.00 -5.49
CA ILE A 144 -13.16 2.95 -5.05
C ILE A 144 -14.23 2.24 -4.24
N LYS A 145 -14.74 1.10 -4.72
CA LYS A 145 -15.73 0.29 -3.99
C LYS A 145 -15.22 -0.16 -2.62
N ILE A 146 -13.96 -0.57 -2.52
CA ILE A 146 -13.34 -0.94 -1.24
C ILE A 146 -13.31 0.26 -0.30
N MET A 147 -12.85 1.42 -0.76
CA MET A 147 -12.79 2.64 0.04
C MET A 147 -14.16 3.06 0.53
N MET A 148 -15.16 3.08 -0.34
CA MET A 148 -16.54 3.44 0.01
C MET A 148 -17.15 2.47 1.02
N LYS A 149 -16.91 1.15 0.86
CA LYS A 149 -17.35 0.12 1.82
C LYS A 149 -16.75 0.31 3.22
N ASN A 150 -15.57 0.89 3.31
CA ASN A 150 -14.88 1.17 4.58
C ASN A 150 -15.16 2.60 5.11
N GLY A 151 -16.25 3.21 4.69
CA GLY A 151 -16.70 4.50 5.18
C GLY A 151 -16.13 5.72 4.46
N GLY A 152 -15.48 5.50 3.33
CA GLY A 152 -14.94 6.57 2.49
C GLY A 152 -16.01 7.51 1.93
N LYS A 153 -15.65 8.76 1.77
CA LYS A 153 -16.49 9.80 1.12
C LYS A 153 -15.66 10.54 0.09
N ILE A 154 -16.19 10.69 -1.11
CA ILE A 154 -15.57 11.55 -2.13
C ILE A 154 -15.74 12.99 -1.69
N ILE A 155 -14.62 13.68 -1.45
CA ILE A 155 -14.59 15.07 -1.01
C ILE A 155 -14.04 16.02 -2.07
N GLY A 156 -13.55 15.52 -3.18
CA GLY A 156 -12.98 16.33 -4.24
C GLY A 156 -12.43 15.50 -5.39
N ASP A 157 -11.74 16.22 -6.25
CA ASP A 157 -11.13 15.74 -7.49
C ASP A 157 -9.68 16.21 -7.55
N PHE A 158 -8.80 15.37 -8.06
CA PHE A 158 -7.42 15.72 -8.32
C PHE A 158 -7.14 15.65 -9.83
N LYS A 159 -6.88 16.81 -10.43
CA LYS A 159 -6.53 17.01 -11.85
C LYS A 159 -7.48 16.32 -12.85
N GLY A 160 -8.76 16.14 -12.49
CA GLY A 160 -9.76 15.49 -13.33
C GLY A 160 -9.66 13.97 -13.43
N GLU A 161 -8.56 13.37 -12.97
CA GLU A 161 -8.26 11.94 -13.18
C GLU A 161 -8.49 11.07 -11.95
N LYS A 162 -8.37 11.65 -10.76
CA LYS A 162 -8.49 10.92 -9.48
C LYS A 162 -9.59 11.50 -8.62
N HIS A 163 -10.26 10.66 -7.83
CA HIS A 163 -11.05 11.13 -6.70
C HIS A 163 -10.14 11.43 -5.50
N ILE A 164 -10.57 12.37 -4.67
CA ILE A 164 -10.04 12.54 -3.31
C ILE A 164 -11.07 11.89 -2.38
N ILE A 165 -10.69 10.80 -1.74
CA ILE A 165 -11.56 10.06 -0.83
C ILE A 165 -11.04 10.19 0.59
N LEU A 166 -11.86 10.74 1.48
CA LEU A 166 -11.61 10.82 2.92
C LEU A 166 -12.20 9.59 3.60
N ILE A 167 -11.41 8.91 4.41
CA ILE A 167 -11.79 7.68 5.09
C ILE A 167 -11.57 7.86 6.59
N PRO A 168 -12.62 7.79 7.42
CA PRO A 168 -12.49 7.86 8.86
C PRO A 168 -11.85 6.58 9.40
N ILE A 169 -10.97 6.72 10.38
CA ILE A 169 -10.34 5.60 11.10
C ILE A 169 -11.19 5.34 12.35
N LYS A 170 -11.75 4.14 12.46
CA LYS A 170 -12.64 3.72 13.56
C LYS A 170 -11.89 2.94 14.64
#